data_5f12cec15da396950f5debc9c0eaa5af
#
_entry.id   5f12cec15da396950f5debc9c0eaa5af
#
_cell.length_a   1.000
_cell.length_b   1.000
_cell.length_c   1.000
_cell.angle_alpha   90.00
_cell.angle_beta   90.00
_cell.angle_gamma   90.00
#
_symmetry.space_group_name_H-M   'P 1'
#
loop_
_entity.id
_entity.type
_entity.pdbx_description
1 polymer ?
#
loop_
_entity_poly.entity_id
_entity_poly.type
_entity_poly.pdbx_seq_one_letter_code
_entity_poly.pdbx_strand_id
1 'polypeptide(L)'
;MTDYSKLLNDEQCEAATAGDGPLLVLAAAGTGKTRTLVYRVAYLVERGESPDGLLLLTFTNRAAREMLERAKEVAGEAVGRLWSGTFHHICNRFLRHFGDRLGYQNDFNILDRDDSRTLIDQCIKDAVLNKKEFPKKDVIGSLISSAANRACDIEDVLESVLDELKVDPMEIVKVANLYAERKRAMGAMDFDDLLVNGLRLLAEHEPIRAFYQGKFRHVLVDEYQDTNLLQAKMVDILAGQNKNVMAAGDDFQ
;
A
#
# COMPACT_ATOMS: atom_id res chain seq x y z
N MET A 1 -33.02 3.71 -8.82
CA MET A 1 -31.82 4.48 -8.46
C MET A 1 -32.05 5.06 -7.07
N THR A 2 -31.14 4.82 -6.17
CA THR A 2 -31.25 5.31 -4.77
C THR A 2 -31.25 6.83 -4.73
N ASP A 3 -32.11 7.41 -3.89
CA ASP A 3 -32.14 8.87 -3.68
C ASP A 3 -31.07 9.24 -2.63
N TYR A 4 -29.85 9.48 -3.10
CA TYR A 4 -28.69 9.77 -2.26
C TYR A 4 -28.83 11.06 -1.46
N SER A 5 -29.63 12.03 -1.94
CA SER A 5 -29.86 13.31 -1.26
C SER A 5 -30.60 13.17 0.08
N LYS A 6 -31.33 12.06 0.26
CA LYS A 6 -31.99 11.73 1.54
C LYS A 6 -31.08 11.03 2.54
N LEU A 7 -29.95 10.50 2.05
CA LEU A 7 -29.03 9.67 2.83
C LEU A 7 -27.73 10.39 3.17
N LEU A 8 -27.37 11.40 2.41
CA LEU A 8 -26.12 12.15 2.49
C LEU A 8 -26.43 13.64 2.58
N ASN A 9 -25.52 14.42 3.15
CA ASN A 9 -25.58 15.87 2.98
C ASN A 9 -25.17 16.26 1.55
N ASP A 10 -25.33 17.53 1.18
CA ASP A 10 -25.13 18.01 -0.20
C ASP A 10 -23.72 17.73 -0.70
N GLU A 11 -22.69 18.00 0.11
CA GLU A 11 -21.27 17.80 -0.24
C GLU A 11 -20.91 16.30 -0.37
N GLN A 12 -21.41 15.48 0.55
CA GLN A 12 -21.25 14.03 0.48
C GLN A 12 -21.97 13.43 -0.74
N CYS A 13 -23.17 13.96 -1.05
CA CYS A 13 -23.95 13.52 -2.20
C CYS A 13 -23.22 13.88 -3.50
N GLU A 14 -22.71 15.11 -3.63
CA GLU A 14 -21.91 15.55 -4.76
C GLU A 14 -20.68 14.64 -4.96
N ALA A 15 -19.92 14.40 -3.89
CA ALA A 15 -18.72 13.53 -3.95
C ALA A 15 -19.06 12.07 -4.29
N ALA A 16 -20.12 11.50 -3.68
CA ALA A 16 -20.51 10.12 -3.93
C ALA A 16 -21.07 9.90 -5.34
N THR A 17 -21.73 10.89 -5.94
CA THR A 17 -22.37 10.81 -7.26
C THR A 17 -21.58 11.49 -8.38
N ALA A 18 -20.39 11.99 -8.10
CA ALA A 18 -19.51 12.62 -9.08
C ALA A 18 -19.30 11.74 -10.34
N GLY A 19 -18.99 12.38 -11.47
CA GLY A 19 -18.66 11.71 -12.72
C GLY A 19 -17.34 10.90 -12.66
N ASP A 20 -16.87 10.50 -13.81
CA ASP A 20 -15.58 9.86 -13.98
C ASP A 20 -14.44 10.90 -13.90
N GLY A 21 -13.22 10.43 -13.59
CA GLY A 21 -12.04 11.27 -13.43
C GLY A 21 -11.52 11.31 -11.99
N PRO A 22 -10.46 12.09 -11.75
CA PRO A 22 -9.87 12.21 -10.42
C PRO A 22 -10.75 13.08 -9.51
N LEU A 23 -10.98 12.60 -8.30
CA LEU A 23 -11.76 13.29 -7.27
C LEU A 23 -10.99 13.28 -5.96
N LEU A 24 -10.72 14.44 -5.39
CA LEU A 24 -10.16 14.60 -4.07
C LEU A 24 -11.27 15.11 -3.12
N VAL A 25 -11.48 14.37 -2.03
CA VAL A 25 -12.42 14.70 -0.97
C VAL A 25 -11.62 15.06 0.29
N LEU A 26 -11.58 16.34 0.61
CA LEU A 26 -10.97 16.85 1.82
C LEU A 26 -12.03 17.02 2.91
N ALA A 27 -11.86 16.34 4.01
CA ALA A 27 -12.85 16.34 5.08
C ALA A 27 -12.22 15.94 6.42
N ALA A 28 -12.48 16.73 7.46
CA ALA A 28 -11.95 16.48 8.79
C ALA A 28 -12.42 15.13 9.39
N ALA A 29 -11.75 14.68 10.44
CA ALA A 29 -12.15 13.47 11.15
C ALA A 29 -13.61 13.55 11.64
N GLY A 30 -14.36 12.47 11.47
CA GLY A 30 -15.77 12.39 11.89
C GLY A 30 -16.80 13.03 10.94
N THR A 31 -16.40 13.67 9.85
CA THR A 31 -17.32 14.30 8.88
C THR A 31 -17.98 13.32 7.91
N GLY A 32 -17.59 12.04 7.96
CA GLY A 32 -18.20 10.97 7.16
C GLY A 32 -17.47 10.61 5.88
N LYS A 33 -16.14 10.83 5.76
CA LYS A 33 -15.30 10.37 4.62
C LYS A 33 -15.60 8.92 4.22
N THR A 34 -15.49 8.01 5.18
CA THR A 34 -15.76 6.57 4.97
C THR A 34 -17.19 6.33 4.47
N ARG A 35 -18.19 7.07 4.98
CA ARG A 35 -19.57 7.00 4.51
C ARG A 35 -19.67 7.42 3.05
N THR A 36 -19.05 8.51 2.67
CA THR A 36 -19.03 9.01 1.30
C THR A 36 -18.42 7.96 0.34
N LEU A 37 -17.30 7.32 0.71
CA LEU A 37 -16.69 6.24 -0.07
C LEU A 37 -17.61 5.01 -0.21
N VAL A 38 -18.30 4.60 0.85
CA VAL A 38 -19.27 3.51 0.80
C VAL A 38 -20.42 3.81 -0.17
N TYR A 39 -20.97 5.02 -0.11
CA TYR A 39 -22.02 5.44 -1.03
C TYR A 39 -21.50 5.66 -2.46
N ARG A 40 -20.22 6.01 -2.65
CA ARG A 40 -19.59 6.03 -3.97
C ARG A 40 -19.55 4.64 -4.59
N VAL A 41 -19.16 3.61 -3.82
CA VAL A 41 -19.21 2.21 -4.27
C VAL A 41 -20.63 1.84 -4.69
N ALA A 42 -21.63 2.15 -3.87
CA ALA A 42 -23.03 1.87 -4.17
C ALA A 42 -23.49 2.55 -5.47
N TYR A 43 -23.19 3.83 -5.63
CA TYR A 43 -23.51 4.60 -6.81
C TYR A 43 -22.89 4.03 -8.09
N LEU A 44 -21.61 3.66 -8.04
CA LEU A 44 -20.91 3.06 -9.18
C LEU A 44 -21.53 1.72 -9.60
N VAL A 45 -21.89 0.89 -8.64
CA VAL A 45 -22.59 -0.39 -8.91
C VAL A 45 -23.99 -0.16 -9.48
N GLU A 46 -24.75 0.82 -8.97
CA GLU A 46 -26.04 1.19 -9.54
C GLU A 46 -25.94 1.76 -10.97
N ARG A 47 -24.83 2.40 -11.32
CA ARG A 47 -24.54 2.85 -12.69
C ARG A 47 -24.19 1.70 -13.63
N GLY A 48 -24.03 0.47 -13.13
CA GLY A 48 -23.69 -0.71 -13.91
C GLY A 48 -22.21 -1.08 -13.91
N GLU A 49 -21.38 -0.43 -13.05
CA GLU A 49 -20.00 -0.86 -12.89
C GLU A 49 -19.95 -2.23 -12.18
N SER A 50 -19.12 -3.13 -12.68
CA SER A 50 -18.92 -4.42 -12.02
C SER A 50 -18.18 -4.23 -10.70
N PRO A 51 -18.63 -4.80 -9.58
CA PRO A 51 -17.87 -4.78 -8.33
C PRO A 51 -16.44 -5.30 -8.45
N ASP A 52 -16.18 -6.27 -9.33
CA ASP A 52 -14.83 -6.78 -9.60
C ASP A 52 -13.89 -5.73 -10.23
N GLY A 53 -14.46 -4.69 -10.82
CA GLY A 53 -13.76 -3.55 -11.41
C GLY A 53 -13.45 -2.42 -10.44
N LEU A 54 -13.86 -2.54 -9.18
CA LEU A 54 -13.62 -1.54 -8.14
C LEU A 54 -12.51 -2.01 -7.20
N LEU A 55 -11.57 -1.10 -6.90
CA LEU A 55 -10.51 -1.31 -5.91
C LEU A 55 -10.68 -0.31 -4.77
N LEU A 56 -10.81 -0.80 -3.54
CA LEU A 56 -10.93 0.00 -2.33
C LEU A 56 -9.69 -0.21 -1.44
N LEU A 57 -8.89 0.82 -1.29
CA LEU A 57 -7.66 0.83 -0.50
C LEU A 57 -7.87 1.57 0.82
N THR A 58 -7.42 0.96 1.91
CA THR A 58 -7.46 1.52 3.26
C THR A 58 -6.16 1.25 4.01
N PHE A 59 -5.98 1.87 5.17
CA PHE A 59 -4.78 1.66 5.99
C PHE A 59 -4.85 0.45 6.91
N THR A 60 -6.06 0.00 7.28
CA THR A 60 -6.22 -1.12 8.19
C THR A 60 -7.16 -2.18 7.65
N ASN A 61 -6.85 -3.44 7.94
CA ASN A 61 -7.72 -4.57 7.58
C ASN A 61 -9.11 -4.47 8.22
N ARG A 62 -9.21 -3.80 9.37
CA ARG A 62 -10.47 -3.57 10.05
C ARG A 62 -11.32 -2.58 9.24
N ALA A 63 -10.75 -1.43 8.86
CA ALA A 63 -11.45 -0.44 8.04
C ALA A 63 -11.92 -1.05 6.72
N ALA A 64 -11.06 -1.81 6.03
CA ALA A 64 -11.43 -2.50 4.78
C ALA A 64 -12.65 -3.40 4.94
N ARG A 65 -12.70 -4.20 6.02
CA ARG A 65 -13.85 -5.08 6.31
C ARG A 65 -15.10 -4.30 6.65
N GLU A 66 -15.00 -3.29 7.53
CA GLU A 66 -16.14 -2.46 7.91
C GLU A 66 -16.73 -1.71 6.72
N MET A 67 -15.89 -1.18 5.82
CA MET A 67 -16.34 -0.51 4.60
C MET A 67 -17.04 -1.49 3.65
N LEU A 68 -16.47 -2.68 3.46
CA LEU A 68 -17.06 -3.70 2.60
C LEU A 68 -18.44 -4.16 3.11
N GLU A 69 -18.58 -4.41 4.42
CA GLU A 69 -19.88 -4.80 5.00
C GLU A 69 -20.92 -3.68 4.86
N ARG A 70 -20.55 -2.43 5.13
CA ARG A 70 -21.45 -1.28 4.91
C ARG A 70 -21.82 -1.12 3.44
N ALA A 71 -20.88 -1.36 2.52
CA ALA A 71 -21.17 -1.30 1.09
C ALA A 71 -22.14 -2.41 0.66
N LYS A 72 -22.06 -3.61 1.24
CA LYS A 72 -23.04 -4.68 1.02
C LYS A 72 -24.43 -4.32 1.54
N GLU A 73 -24.52 -3.70 2.72
CA GLU A 73 -25.79 -3.24 3.29
C GLU A 73 -26.51 -2.26 2.37
N VAL A 74 -25.73 -1.38 1.68
CA VAL A 74 -26.31 -0.33 0.81
C VAL A 74 -26.57 -0.83 -0.61
N ALA A 75 -25.64 -1.61 -1.20
CA ALA A 75 -25.66 -1.96 -2.62
C ALA A 75 -25.82 -3.48 -2.87
N GLY A 76 -26.04 -4.27 -1.83
CA GLY A 76 -26.29 -5.71 -1.91
C GLY A 76 -25.06 -6.59 -1.93
N GLU A 77 -25.25 -7.89 -1.78
CA GLU A 77 -24.19 -8.91 -1.62
C GLU A 77 -23.21 -8.99 -2.80
N ALA A 78 -23.61 -8.58 -3.99
CA ALA A 78 -22.74 -8.58 -5.18
C ALA A 78 -21.47 -7.73 -4.98
N VAL A 79 -21.52 -6.71 -4.11
CA VAL A 79 -20.38 -5.88 -3.73
C VAL A 79 -19.29 -6.69 -3.03
N GLY A 80 -19.59 -7.84 -2.47
CA GLY A 80 -18.59 -8.75 -1.88
C GLY A 80 -17.46 -9.19 -2.83
N ARG A 81 -17.62 -9.00 -4.15
CA ARG A 81 -16.57 -9.26 -5.14
C ARG A 81 -15.59 -8.09 -5.34
N LEU A 82 -15.88 -6.94 -4.75
CA LEU A 82 -14.99 -5.77 -4.72
C LEU A 82 -13.60 -6.16 -4.18
N TRP A 83 -12.56 -5.67 -4.82
CA TRP A 83 -11.23 -5.79 -4.27
C TRP A 83 -11.03 -4.75 -3.17
N SER A 84 -11.01 -5.22 -1.92
CA SER A 84 -10.85 -4.37 -0.74
C SER A 84 -9.71 -4.86 0.12
N GLY A 85 -8.93 -3.93 0.66
CA GLY A 85 -7.85 -4.26 1.57
C GLY A 85 -6.86 -3.13 1.81
N THR A 86 -5.82 -3.42 2.59
CA THR A 86 -4.66 -2.55 2.73
C THR A 86 -3.76 -2.65 1.50
N PHE A 87 -2.91 -1.65 1.28
CA PHE A 87 -1.90 -1.68 0.23
C PHE A 87 -1.07 -2.97 0.28
N HIS A 88 -0.61 -3.37 1.48
CA HIS A 88 0.13 -4.62 1.67
C HIS A 88 -0.68 -5.86 1.25
N HIS A 89 -1.96 -5.90 1.60
CA HIS A 89 -2.84 -7.01 1.21
C HIS A 89 -2.98 -7.11 -0.32
N ILE A 90 -3.18 -5.99 -0.98
CA ILE A 90 -3.32 -5.94 -2.45
C ILE A 90 -1.99 -6.30 -3.13
N CYS A 91 -0.86 -5.77 -2.65
CA CYS A 91 0.47 -6.15 -3.14
C CYS A 91 0.75 -7.64 -2.96
N ASN A 92 0.44 -8.19 -1.79
CA ASN A 92 0.57 -9.62 -1.56
C ASN A 92 -0.24 -10.44 -2.58
N ARG A 93 -1.49 -10.03 -2.89
CA ARG A 93 -2.28 -10.70 -3.93
C ARG A 93 -1.63 -10.62 -5.31
N PHE A 94 -1.07 -9.47 -5.70
CA PHE A 94 -0.34 -9.34 -6.96
C PHE A 94 0.87 -10.28 -7.01
N LEU A 95 1.66 -10.29 -5.94
CA LEU A 95 2.88 -11.10 -5.85
C LEU A 95 2.60 -12.60 -5.74
N ARG A 96 1.48 -13.01 -5.12
CA ARG A 96 1.03 -14.41 -5.14
C ARG A 96 0.64 -14.90 -6.55
N HIS A 97 0.28 -14.00 -7.47
CA HIS A 97 -0.07 -14.35 -8.84
C HIS A 97 1.14 -14.25 -9.79
N PHE A 98 2.02 -13.28 -9.58
CA PHE A 98 3.05 -12.90 -10.54
C PHE A 98 4.44 -12.72 -9.91
N GLY A 99 4.67 -13.20 -8.70
CA GLY A 99 5.95 -13.08 -8.02
C GLY A 99 7.11 -13.78 -8.74
N ASP A 100 6.79 -14.79 -9.56
CA ASP A 100 7.74 -15.48 -10.42
C ASP A 100 8.44 -14.53 -11.41
N ARG A 101 7.78 -13.46 -11.82
CA ARG A 101 8.36 -12.42 -12.68
C ARG A 101 9.48 -11.63 -12.01
N LEU A 102 9.50 -11.60 -10.68
CA LEU A 102 10.54 -10.97 -9.88
C LEU A 102 11.52 -12.00 -9.26
N GLY A 103 11.40 -13.28 -9.63
CA GLY A 103 12.25 -14.37 -9.15
C GLY A 103 11.85 -14.92 -7.78
N TYR A 104 10.60 -14.69 -7.34
CA TYR A 104 10.03 -15.30 -6.14
C TYR A 104 9.08 -16.43 -6.51
N GLN A 105 9.01 -17.47 -5.68
CA GLN A 105 7.94 -18.45 -5.79
C GLN A 105 6.63 -17.85 -5.32
N ASN A 106 5.51 -18.31 -5.87
CA ASN A 106 4.19 -17.73 -5.54
C ASN A 106 3.73 -18.05 -4.11
N ASP A 107 4.38 -19.02 -3.45
CA ASP A 107 4.17 -19.41 -2.05
C ASP A 107 5.22 -18.84 -1.09
N PHE A 108 5.92 -17.76 -1.47
CA PHE A 108 6.94 -17.11 -0.66
C PHE A 108 6.47 -16.87 0.79
N ASN A 109 7.40 -16.93 1.74
CA ASN A 109 7.11 -16.63 3.14
C ASN A 109 7.05 -15.12 3.39
N ILE A 110 6.20 -14.69 4.32
CA ILE A 110 6.17 -13.30 4.81
C ILE A 110 6.79 -13.30 6.20
N LEU A 111 7.90 -12.58 6.34
CA LEU A 111 8.53 -12.35 7.63
C LEU A 111 7.72 -11.31 8.40
N ASP A 112 7.35 -11.66 9.61
CA ASP A 112 6.77 -10.68 10.53
C ASP A 112 7.86 -9.77 11.11
N ARG A 113 7.45 -8.86 12.01
CA ARG A 113 8.35 -7.89 12.60
C ARG A 113 9.43 -8.53 13.46
N ASP A 114 9.11 -9.61 14.16
CA ASP A 114 10.04 -10.30 15.05
C ASP A 114 11.00 -11.19 14.26
N ASP A 115 10.53 -11.85 13.20
CA ASP A 115 11.35 -12.59 12.25
C ASP A 115 12.36 -11.66 11.56
N SER A 116 11.90 -10.52 11.06
CA SER A 116 12.74 -9.50 10.43
C SER A 116 13.83 -8.99 11.37
N ARG A 117 13.47 -8.66 12.60
CA ARG A 117 14.41 -8.24 13.66
C ARG A 117 15.45 -9.31 13.98
N THR A 118 15.02 -10.56 14.04
CA THR A 118 15.91 -11.70 14.32
C THR A 118 16.89 -11.89 13.19
N LEU A 119 16.44 -11.79 11.95
CA LEU A 119 17.30 -11.90 10.78
C LEU A 119 18.30 -10.74 10.70
N ILE A 120 17.88 -9.50 10.97
CA ILE A 120 18.78 -8.33 11.05
C ILE A 120 19.84 -8.53 12.14
N ASP A 121 19.47 -9.02 13.33
CA ASP A 121 20.42 -9.30 14.41
C ASP A 121 21.47 -10.34 14.01
N GLN A 122 21.07 -11.36 13.25
CA GLN A 122 22.01 -12.35 12.69
C GLN A 122 22.94 -11.70 11.66
N CYS A 123 22.43 -10.84 10.77
CA CYS A 123 23.23 -10.11 9.79
C CYS A 123 24.27 -9.22 10.48
N ILE A 124 23.89 -8.51 11.55
CA ILE A 124 24.83 -7.71 12.36
C ILE A 124 25.92 -8.61 12.96
N LYS A 125 25.54 -9.74 13.54
CA LYS A 125 26.52 -10.69 14.12
C LYS A 125 27.53 -11.21 13.13
N ASP A 126 27.16 -11.39 11.88
CA ASP A 126 27.99 -11.98 10.86
C ASP A 126 28.82 -10.96 10.07
N ALA A 127 28.29 -9.74 9.91
CA ALA A 127 28.91 -8.71 9.06
C ALA A 127 29.78 -7.69 9.82
N VAL A 128 29.54 -7.49 11.14
CA VAL A 128 30.14 -6.41 11.93
C VAL A 128 31.17 -6.95 12.92
N LEU A 129 32.37 -6.34 12.89
CA LEU A 129 33.47 -6.70 13.80
C LEU A 129 33.32 -6.06 15.18
N ASN A 130 33.00 -4.76 15.25
CA ASN A 130 32.84 -4.03 16.51
C ASN A 130 31.35 -3.84 16.86
N LYS A 131 30.72 -4.88 17.42
CA LYS A 131 29.29 -4.92 17.74
C LYS A 131 28.88 -3.99 18.88
N LYS A 132 29.82 -3.53 19.72
CA LYS A 132 29.48 -2.71 20.90
C LYS A 132 29.04 -1.29 20.53
N GLU A 133 29.61 -0.75 19.48
CA GLU A 133 29.34 0.61 18.99
C GLU A 133 28.33 0.62 17.84
N PHE A 134 28.04 -0.55 17.25
CA PHE A 134 27.12 -0.66 16.11
C PHE A 134 25.66 -0.47 16.55
N PRO A 135 24.84 0.22 15.72
CA PRO A 135 23.42 0.43 16.01
C PRO A 135 22.67 -0.89 16.23
N LYS A 136 21.67 -0.82 17.12
CA LYS A 136 20.82 -2.00 17.42
C LYS A 136 19.95 -2.36 16.20
N LYS A 137 19.53 -3.61 16.14
CA LYS A 137 18.67 -4.14 15.08
C LYS A 137 17.42 -3.30 14.77
N ASP A 138 16.83 -2.66 15.80
CA ASP A 138 15.67 -1.81 15.62
C ASP A 138 16.00 -0.53 14.84
N VAL A 139 17.17 0.05 15.08
CA VAL A 139 17.64 1.24 14.34
C VAL A 139 17.93 0.86 12.89
N ILE A 140 18.65 -0.26 12.68
CA ILE A 140 18.94 -0.76 11.33
C ILE A 140 17.64 -1.08 10.57
N GLY A 141 16.68 -1.76 11.21
CA GLY A 141 15.37 -2.02 10.65
C GLY A 141 14.62 -0.75 10.25
N SER A 142 14.68 0.28 11.10
CA SER A 142 14.05 1.60 10.80
C SER A 142 14.71 2.31 9.62
N LEU A 143 16.04 2.23 9.49
CA LEU A 143 16.75 2.83 8.35
C LEU A 143 16.40 2.10 7.04
N ILE A 144 16.38 0.77 7.04
CA ILE A 144 15.97 -0.05 5.89
C ILE A 144 14.52 0.28 5.49
N SER A 145 13.61 0.32 6.46
CA SER A 145 12.20 0.66 6.22
C SER A 145 12.03 2.09 5.71
N SER A 146 12.84 3.04 6.23
CA SER A 146 12.85 4.44 5.74
C SER A 146 13.25 4.52 4.27
N ALA A 147 14.30 3.80 3.86
CA ALA A 147 14.74 3.75 2.46
C ALA A 147 13.63 3.16 1.56
N ALA A 148 13.05 2.04 1.97
CA ALA A 148 11.93 1.43 1.26
C ALA A 148 10.76 2.42 1.09
N ASN A 149 10.29 3.05 2.18
CA ASN A 149 9.14 3.95 2.16
C ASN A 149 9.37 5.25 1.36
N ARG A 150 10.62 5.69 1.26
CA ARG A 150 11.03 6.84 0.43
C ARG A 150 11.30 6.45 -1.02
N ALA A 151 11.31 5.16 -1.34
CA ALA A 151 11.71 4.63 -2.66
C ALA A 151 13.10 5.14 -3.10
N CYS A 152 14.07 5.12 -2.18
CA CYS A 152 15.46 5.53 -2.40
C CYS A 152 16.41 4.45 -1.86
N ASP A 153 17.70 4.61 -2.17
CA ASP A 153 18.74 3.73 -1.63
C ASP A 153 19.00 4.01 -0.16
N ILE A 154 19.53 3.01 0.58
CA ILE A 154 19.82 3.19 2.01
C ILE A 154 20.91 4.24 2.23
N GLU A 155 21.81 4.40 1.29
CA GLU A 155 22.86 5.43 1.29
C GLU A 155 22.27 6.85 1.40
N ASP A 156 21.17 7.13 0.66
CA ASP A 156 20.49 8.43 0.71
C ASP A 156 19.88 8.70 2.10
N VAL A 157 19.37 7.65 2.75
CA VAL A 157 18.87 7.77 4.12
C VAL A 157 20.01 8.02 5.10
N LEU A 158 21.12 7.31 4.94
CA LEU A 158 22.28 7.45 5.80
C LEU A 158 22.92 8.84 5.71
N GLU A 159 22.93 9.47 4.53
CA GLU A 159 23.37 10.85 4.36
C GLU A 159 22.57 11.83 5.24
N SER A 160 21.29 11.60 5.41
CA SER A 160 20.42 12.47 6.23
C SER A 160 20.65 12.34 7.74
N VAL A 161 21.38 11.32 8.20
CA VAL A 161 21.64 11.02 9.62
C VAL A 161 23.13 10.84 9.93
N LEU A 162 24.01 11.25 9.02
CA LEU A 162 25.47 11.08 9.14
C LEU A 162 26.04 11.60 10.45
N ASP A 163 25.59 12.80 10.88
CA ASP A 163 26.08 13.45 12.10
C ASP A 163 25.69 12.69 13.38
N GLU A 164 24.69 11.84 13.32
CA GLU A 164 24.20 11.03 14.43
C GLU A 164 24.86 9.65 14.48
N LEU A 165 25.47 9.22 13.38
CA LEU A 165 26.10 7.91 13.27
C LEU A 165 27.51 7.92 13.89
N LYS A 166 27.74 6.95 14.79
CA LYS A 166 29.06 6.71 15.42
C LYS A 166 29.88 5.62 14.74
N VAL A 167 29.39 5.12 13.60
CA VAL A 167 29.97 4.00 12.85
C VAL A 167 30.07 4.37 11.38
N ASP A 168 30.92 3.65 10.66
CA ASP A 168 31.04 3.80 9.20
C ASP A 168 29.68 3.45 8.55
N PRO A 169 29.06 4.38 7.80
CA PRO A 169 27.83 4.11 7.07
C PRO A 169 27.89 2.87 6.18
N MET A 170 29.06 2.56 5.62
CA MET A 170 29.25 1.38 4.77
C MET A 170 29.09 0.04 5.53
N GLU A 171 29.29 0.01 6.84
CA GLU A 171 28.96 -1.17 7.63
C GLU A 171 27.44 -1.39 7.73
N ILE A 172 26.66 -0.30 7.79
CA ILE A 172 25.20 -0.37 7.77
C ILE A 172 24.71 -0.85 6.41
N VAL A 173 25.23 -0.30 5.31
CA VAL A 173 24.94 -0.74 3.94
C VAL A 173 25.22 -2.23 3.77
N LYS A 174 26.37 -2.70 4.28
CA LYS A 174 26.74 -4.13 4.25
C LYS A 174 25.71 -5.02 4.98
N VAL A 175 25.23 -4.59 6.14
CA VAL A 175 24.19 -5.32 6.90
C VAL A 175 22.87 -5.33 6.15
N ALA A 176 22.45 -4.19 5.56
CA ALA A 176 21.22 -4.08 4.78
C ALA A 176 21.25 -4.99 3.54
N ASN A 177 22.38 -5.00 2.82
CA ASN A 177 22.55 -5.87 1.65
C ASN A 177 22.52 -7.36 2.05
N LEU A 178 23.19 -7.73 3.12
CA LEU A 178 23.16 -9.10 3.63
C LEU A 178 21.75 -9.52 4.07
N TYR A 179 20.99 -8.62 4.67
CA TYR A 179 19.59 -8.85 5.03
C TYR A 179 18.73 -9.11 3.79
N ALA A 180 18.85 -8.28 2.75
CA ALA A 180 18.14 -8.45 1.49
C ALA A 180 18.51 -9.77 0.78
N GLU A 181 19.79 -10.12 0.73
CA GLU A 181 20.28 -11.39 0.17
C GLU A 181 19.69 -12.60 0.91
N ARG A 182 19.69 -12.58 2.24
CA ARG A 182 19.15 -13.68 3.05
C ARG A 182 17.65 -13.85 2.89
N LYS A 183 16.88 -12.76 2.88
CA LYS A 183 15.45 -12.82 2.57
C LYS A 183 15.21 -13.50 1.23
N ARG A 184 15.96 -13.08 0.20
CA ARG A 184 15.83 -13.65 -1.14
C ARG A 184 16.23 -15.14 -1.17
N ALA A 185 17.31 -15.52 -0.52
CA ALA A 185 17.76 -16.92 -0.44
C ALA A 185 16.74 -17.82 0.29
N MET A 186 16.02 -17.28 1.25
CA MET A 186 14.94 -17.96 1.98
C MET A 186 13.60 -17.98 1.22
N GLY A 187 13.52 -17.35 0.04
CA GLY A 187 12.24 -17.15 -0.65
C GLY A 187 11.24 -16.38 0.19
N ALA A 188 11.69 -15.37 0.93
CA ALA A 188 10.88 -14.61 1.85
C ALA A 188 10.85 -13.12 1.50
N MET A 189 9.76 -12.45 1.90
CA MET A 189 9.57 -10.99 1.86
C MET A 189 9.17 -10.51 3.24
N ASP A 190 9.61 -9.33 3.64
CA ASP A 190 9.01 -8.61 4.77
C ASP A 190 7.86 -7.70 4.29
N PHE A 191 7.28 -6.92 5.21
CA PHE A 191 6.18 -6.02 4.86
C PHE A 191 6.59 -4.91 3.89
N ASP A 192 7.81 -4.36 4.03
CA ASP A 192 8.31 -3.34 3.12
C ASP A 192 8.53 -3.93 1.71
N ASP A 193 9.06 -5.16 1.63
CA ASP A 193 9.23 -5.86 0.35
C ASP A 193 7.91 -6.06 -0.40
N LEU A 194 6.80 -6.27 0.30
CA LEU A 194 5.49 -6.41 -0.35
C LEU A 194 5.13 -5.15 -1.13
N LEU A 195 5.35 -3.95 -0.56
CA LEU A 195 5.08 -2.68 -1.24
C LEU A 195 6.08 -2.42 -2.36
N VAL A 196 7.38 -2.57 -2.08
CA VAL A 196 8.44 -2.34 -3.06
C VAL A 196 8.30 -3.26 -4.26
N ASN A 197 8.16 -4.57 -4.03
CA ASN A 197 8.02 -5.55 -5.12
C ASN A 197 6.66 -5.46 -5.81
N GLY A 198 5.59 -5.10 -5.09
CA GLY A 198 4.28 -4.85 -5.67
C GLY A 198 4.31 -3.67 -6.66
N LEU A 199 4.93 -2.56 -6.27
CA LEU A 199 5.14 -1.41 -7.15
C LEU A 199 6.07 -1.77 -8.33
N ARG A 200 7.18 -2.45 -8.05
CA ARG A 200 8.15 -2.90 -9.06
C ARG A 200 7.51 -3.80 -10.11
N LEU A 201 6.67 -4.75 -9.68
CA LEU A 201 5.92 -5.63 -10.58
C LEU A 201 5.06 -4.84 -11.56
N LEU A 202 4.35 -3.81 -11.07
CA LEU A 202 3.51 -2.97 -11.92
C LEU A 202 4.34 -2.01 -12.81
N ALA A 203 5.49 -1.52 -12.33
CA ALA A 203 6.33 -0.60 -13.07
C ALA A 203 7.13 -1.29 -14.19
N GLU A 204 7.71 -2.46 -13.92
CA GLU A 204 8.63 -3.16 -14.83
C GLU A 204 7.90 -4.11 -15.81
N HIS A 205 6.68 -4.58 -15.48
CA HIS A 205 5.97 -5.57 -16.29
C HIS A 205 4.70 -4.98 -16.91
N GLU A 206 4.85 -4.39 -18.08
CA GLU A 206 3.75 -3.74 -18.82
C GLU A 206 2.51 -4.65 -19.01
N PRO A 207 2.60 -5.94 -19.36
CA PRO A 207 1.40 -6.78 -19.50
C PRO A 207 0.61 -6.95 -18.18
N ILE A 208 1.31 -7.02 -17.04
CA ILE A 208 0.69 -7.13 -15.72
C ILE A 208 0.04 -5.79 -15.34
N ARG A 209 0.74 -4.70 -15.57
CA ARG A 209 0.20 -3.35 -15.40
C ARG A 209 -1.07 -3.15 -16.21
N ALA A 210 -1.03 -3.45 -17.51
CA ALA A 210 -2.18 -3.32 -18.41
C ALA A 210 -3.36 -4.20 -17.96
N PHE A 211 -3.09 -5.42 -17.50
CA PHE A 211 -4.11 -6.30 -16.94
C PHE A 211 -4.84 -5.68 -15.75
N TYR A 212 -4.10 -5.12 -14.76
CA TYR A 212 -4.73 -4.51 -13.59
C TYR A 212 -5.38 -3.16 -13.89
N GLN A 213 -4.82 -2.36 -14.79
CA GLN A 213 -5.44 -1.13 -15.29
C GLN A 213 -6.75 -1.40 -16.04
N GLY A 214 -6.81 -2.47 -16.83
CA GLY A 214 -8.03 -2.90 -17.49
C GLY A 214 -9.07 -3.48 -16.51
N LYS A 215 -8.59 -4.12 -15.44
CA LYS A 215 -9.44 -4.68 -14.40
C LYS A 215 -10.04 -3.61 -13.50
N PHE A 216 -9.23 -2.73 -12.94
CA PHE A 216 -9.68 -1.71 -11.99
C PHE A 216 -10.12 -0.45 -12.72
N ARG A 217 -11.42 -0.32 -12.91
CA ARG A 217 -12.02 0.85 -13.56
C ARG A 217 -12.10 2.06 -12.62
N HIS A 218 -12.21 1.81 -11.33
CA HIS A 218 -12.21 2.83 -10.28
C HIS A 218 -11.34 2.40 -9.12
N VAL A 219 -10.52 3.33 -8.63
CA VAL A 219 -9.67 3.18 -7.44
C VAL A 219 -10.15 4.17 -6.39
N LEU A 220 -10.51 3.65 -5.22
CA LEU A 220 -11.00 4.42 -4.09
C LEU A 220 -10.00 4.28 -2.95
N VAL A 221 -9.57 5.38 -2.38
CA VAL A 221 -8.55 5.39 -1.32
C VAL A 221 -9.07 6.17 -0.13
N ASP A 222 -9.11 5.53 1.03
CA ASP A 222 -9.44 6.17 2.32
C ASP A 222 -8.16 6.60 3.04
N GLU A 223 -8.23 7.67 3.84
CA GLU A 223 -7.12 8.26 4.61
C GLU A 223 -5.88 8.54 3.74
N TYR A 224 -6.09 9.17 2.56
CA TYR A 224 -5.02 9.38 1.58
C TYR A 224 -3.83 10.20 2.11
N GLN A 225 -4.03 11.05 3.14
CA GLN A 225 -2.97 11.81 3.80
C GLN A 225 -1.90 10.91 4.44
N ASP A 226 -2.25 9.67 4.82
CA ASP A 226 -1.32 8.72 5.43
C ASP A 226 -0.51 7.91 4.40
N THR A 227 -0.74 8.13 3.09
CA THR A 227 -0.04 7.39 2.03
C THR A 227 1.43 7.82 1.93
N ASN A 228 2.32 6.83 1.87
CA ASN A 228 3.72 7.07 1.52
C ASN A 228 3.90 7.16 -0.01
N LEU A 229 5.13 7.50 -0.44
CA LEU A 229 5.45 7.68 -1.85
C LEU A 229 5.22 6.41 -2.69
N LEU A 230 5.51 5.21 -2.15
CA LEU A 230 5.28 3.94 -2.86
C LEU A 230 3.80 3.72 -3.12
N GLN A 231 2.97 3.97 -2.11
CA GLN A 231 1.53 3.79 -2.16
C GLN A 231 0.88 4.79 -3.13
N ALA A 232 1.31 6.06 -3.10
CA ALA A 232 0.85 7.07 -4.04
C ALA A 232 1.19 6.70 -5.50
N LYS A 233 2.46 6.30 -5.76
CA LYS A 233 2.87 5.81 -7.09
C LYS A 233 2.06 4.60 -7.55
N MET A 234 1.72 3.70 -6.63
CA MET A 234 0.89 2.54 -6.95
C MET A 234 -0.53 2.94 -7.35
N VAL A 235 -1.15 3.88 -6.65
CA VAL A 235 -2.46 4.44 -7.01
C VAL A 235 -2.41 5.05 -8.41
N ASP A 236 -1.40 5.87 -8.71
CA ASP A 236 -1.22 6.49 -10.02
C ASP A 236 -1.09 5.46 -11.15
N ILE A 237 -0.30 4.40 -10.92
CA ILE A 237 -0.14 3.33 -11.91
C ILE A 237 -1.46 2.57 -12.12
N LEU A 238 -2.15 2.19 -11.03
CA LEU A 238 -3.39 1.41 -11.12
C LEU A 238 -4.54 2.22 -11.72
N ALA A 239 -4.59 3.53 -11.48
CA ALA A 239 -5.57 4.44 -12.08
C ALA A 239 -5.45 4.51 -13.61
N GLY A 240 -4.26 4.28 -14.16
CA GLY A 240 -4.00 4.25 -15.59
C GLY A 240 -4.36 5.55 -16.30
N GLN A 241 -4.81 5.43 -17.55
CA GLN A 241 -5.18 6.57 -18.38
C GLN A 241 -6.53 7.19 -18.01
N ASN A 242 -7.46 6.38 -17.50
CA ASN A 242 -8.81 6.84 -17.14
C ASN A 242 -8.82 7.73 -15.90
N LYS A 243 -7.81 7.58 -15.03
CA LYS A 243 -7.65 8.34 -13.78
C LYS A 243 -8.92 8.40 -12.90
N ASN A 244 -9.72 7.35 -12.93
CA ASN A 244 -10.91 7.24 -12.09
C ASN A 244 -10.47 6.91 -10.65
N VAL A 245 -9.97 7.91 -9.95
CA VAL A 245 -9.51 7.81 -8.56
C VAL A 245 -10.36 8.72 -7.70
N MET A 246 -10.87 8.19 -6.61
CA MET A 246 -11.40 9.00 -5.52
C MET A 246 -10.50 8.82 -4.31
N ALA A 247 -9.79 9.88 -3.93
CA ALA A 247 -8.97 9.94 -2.72
C ALA A 247 -9.71 10.75 -1.66
N ALA A 248 -9.94 10.15 -0.50
CA ALA A 248 -10.52 10.83 0.67
C ALA A 248 -9.45 10.99 1.74
N GLY A 249 -9.30 12.21 2.26
CA GLY A 249 -8.27 12.53 3.22
C GLY A 249 -8.63 13.71 4.12
N ASP A 250 -7.75 13.95 5.09
CA ASP A 250 -7.82 15.07 6.03
C ASP A 250 -6.55 15.90 5.84
N ASP A 251 -6.69 17.19 5.57
CA ASP A 251 -5.57 18.13 5.39
C ASP A 251 -5.12 18.80 6.69
N PHE A 252 -5.76 18.49 7.80
CA PHE A 252 -5.45 19.00 9.15
C PHE A 252 -4.70 18.00 10.05
N GLN A 253 -4.28 16.84 9.53
CA GLN A 253 -3.51 15.84 10.28
C GLN A 253 -2.06 15.78 9.85
#